data_53d9f33cc7001148e2d3b63f411a142d
#
_entry.id   53d9f33cc7001148e2d3b63f411a142d
#
_cell.length_a   1.000
_cell.length_b   1.000
_cell.length_c   1.000
_cell.angle_alpha   90.00
_cell.angle_beta   90.00
_cell.angle_gamma   90.00
#
_symmetry.space_group_name_H-M   'P 1'
#
loop_
_entity.id
_entity.type
_entity.pdbx_description
1 polymer ?
#
loop_
_entity_poly.entity_id
_entity_poly.type
_entity_poly.pdbx_seq_one_letter_code
_entity_poly.pdbx_strand_id
1 'polypeptide(L)'
;MHEQFLRTQMLLGTEALERLQQARVAVFGIGGVGGYTVEALARSGIGQLDLIDSDAVSVSNINRQILATHSTVGLPKVEAARKRILDINPACIVRTHQIFYTPETADRFDFTQYDYIVDAIDTVTGKLQLVQRAVEAGTPIICCMGTGNKLDASAFEVSDISKTTMCPLARIMRKELSKRGIRHLKVVYSREEALTPTGWEEEAAALGKRQIPGSVAFVPGAAGLILAGEVIKDLALR
;
A
#
# COMPACT_ATOMS: atom_id res chain seq x y z
N MET A 1 -17.83 12.58 -19.43
CA MET A 1 -17.97 11.31 -18.69
C MET A 1 -16.99 10.32 -19.31
N HIS A 2 -16.06 9.75 -18.55
CA HIS A 2 -15.09 8.81 -19.13
C HIS A 2 -15.73 7.42 -19.17
N GLU A 3 -15.91 6.84 -20.35
CA GLU A 3 -16.54 5.54 -20.59
C GLU A 3 -15.93 4.43 -19.73
N GLN A 4 -14.61 4.48 -19.50
CA GLN A 4 -13.85 3.53 -18.67
C GLN A 4 -14.32 3.43 -17.20
N PHE A 5 -14.98 4.46 -16.66
CA PHE A 5 -15.47 4.47 -15.26
C PHE A 5 -16.97 4.29 -15.14
N LEU A 6 -17.69 4.03 -16.24
CA LEU A 6 -19.15 3.92 -16.26
C LEU A 6 -19.67 2.88 -15.26
N ARG A 7 -19.03 1.71 -15.20
CA ARG A 7 -19.44 0.64 -14.27
C ARG A 7 -19.18 1.00 -12.80
N THR A 8 -18.12 1.72 -12.51
CA THR A 8 -17.85 2.28 -11.17
C THR A 8 -18.91 3.31 -10.80
N GLN A 9 -19.26 4.19 -11.74
CA GLN A 9 -20.30 5.19 -11.56
C GLN A 9 -21.69 4.58 -11.31
N MET A 10 -22.03 3.47 -11.98
CA MET A 10 -23.30 2.75 -11.74
C MET A 10 -23.45 2.25 -10.30
N LEU A 11 -22.35 1.93 -9.63
CA LEU A 11 -22.37 1.44 -8.25
C LEU A 11 -22.24 2.56 -7.22
N LEU A 12 -21.38 3.55 -7.47
CA LEU A 12 -21.08 4.59 -6.49
C LEU A 12 -21.88 5.88 -6.70
N GLY A 13 -22.40 6.10 -7.90
CA GLY A 13 -23.07 7.35 -8.30
C GLY A 13 -22.10 8.38 -8.88
N THR A 14 -22.66 9.40 -9.53
CA THR A 14 -21.90 10.45 -10.23
C THR A 14 -21.08 11.31 -9.26
N GLU A 15 -21.69 11.77 -8.19
CA GLU A 15 -21.03 12.64 -7.19
C GLU A 15 -19.85 11.94 -6.51
N ALA A 16 -19.98 10.64 -6.23
CA ALA A 16 -18.89 9.85 -5.67
C ALA A 16 -17.72 9.73 -6.64
N LEU A 17 -18.00 9.50 -7.93
CA LEU A 17 -16.95 9.46 -8.94
C LEU A 17 -16.24 10.82 -9.09
N GLU A 18 -16.97 11.92 -9.05
CA GLU A 18 -16.40 13.28 -9.06
C GLU A 18 -15.48 13.52 -7.86
N ARG A 19 -15.88 13.08 -6.64
CA ARG A 19 -15.01 13.13 -5.45
C ARG A 19 -13.71 12.34 -5.65
N LEU A 20 -13.80 11.12 -6.21
CA LEU A 20 -12.62 10.31 -6.51
C LEU A 20 -11.70 10.98 -7.52
N GLN A 21 -12.24 11.62 -8.57
CA GLN A 21 -11.48 12.33 -9.59
C GLN A 21 -10.77 13.58 -9.05
N GLN A 22 -11.26 14.16 -7.96
CA GLN A 22 -10.62 15.30 -7.29
C GLN A 22 -9.61 14.87 -6.23
N ALA A 23 -9.75 13.65 -5.71
CA ALA A 23 -8.96 13.17 -4.60
C ALA A 23 -7.48 12.96 -4.96
N ARG A 24 -6.61 13.30 -3.99
CA ARG A 24 -5.17 13.07 -4.01
C ARG A 24 -4.78 12.03 -2.95
N VAL A 25 -4.27 10.89 -3.40
CA VAL A 25 -3.88 9.78 -2.54
C VAL A 25 -2.38 9.55 -2.61
N ALA A 26 -1.72 9.49 -1.44
CA ALA A 26 -0.31 9.11 -1.34
C ALA A 26 -0.19 7.62 -1.00
N VAL A 27 0.62 6.88 -1.78
CA VAL A 27 0.89 5.46 -1.54
C VAL A 27 2.37 5.27 -1.24
N PHE A 28 2.67 4.89 -0.02
CA PHE A 28 4.01 4.59 0.46
C PHE A 28 4.28 3.09 0.36
N GLY A 29 5.28 2.73 -0.44
CA GLY A 29 5.62 1.36 -0.81
C GLY A 29 4.87 0.86 -2.03
N ILE A 30 5.57 0.65 -3.16
CA ILE A 30 5.01 0.21 -4.46
C ILE A 30 5.50 -1.22 -4.76
N GLY A 31 5.37 -2.08 -3.76
CA GLY A 31 5.72 -3.49 -3.82
C GLY A 31 4.54 -4.41 -4.15
N GLY A 32 4.54 -5.62 -3.57
CA GLY A 32 3.49 -6.63 -3.78
C GLY A 32 2.10 -6.20 -3.31
N VAL A 33 2.00 -5.36 -2.29
CA VAL A 33 0.74 -4.79 -1.80
C VAL A 33 0.43 -3.49 -2.53
N GLY A 34 1.33 -2.49 -2.42
CA GLY A 34 1.10 -1.15 -2.98
C GLY A 34 0.93 -1.14 -4.49
N GLY A 35 1.59 -2.04 -5.23
CA GLY A 35 1.40 -2.19 -6.66
C GLY A 35 -0.05 -2.49 -7.04
N TYR A 36 -0.70 -3.44 -6.36
CA TYR A 36 -2.12 -3.74 -6.57
C TYR A 36 -3.04 -2.63 -6.03
N THR A 37 -2.61 -1.94 -4.98
CA THR A 37 -3.36 -0.78 -4.46
C THR A 37 -3.43 0.33 -5.51
N VAL A 38 -2.30 0.75 -6.08
CA VAL A 38 -2.29 1.82 -7.10
C VAL A 38 -3.01 1.43 -8.38
N GLU A 39 -2.93 0.15 -8.77
CA GLU A 39 -3.70 -0.41 -9.88
C GLU A 39 -5.21 -0.20 -9.70
N ALA A 40 -5.73 -0.60 -8.53
CA ALA A 40 -7.15 -0.49 -8.23
C ALA A 40 -7.61 0.97 -8.07
N LEU A 41 -6.79 1.84 -7.45
CA LEU A 41 -7.08 3.27 -7.32
C LEU A 41 -7.17 3.95 -8.70
N ALA A 42 -6.22 3.66 -9.61
CA ALA A 42 -6.25 4.19 -10.98
C ALA A 42 -7.49 3.73 -11.75
N ARG A 43 -7.87 2.44 -11.64
CA ARG A 43 -9.05 1.86 -12.29
C ARG A 43 -10.37 2.36 -11.70
N SER A 44 -10.35 2.91 -10.51
CA SER A 44 -11.53 3.49 -9.85
C SER A 44 -11.67 5.00 -10.07
N GLY A 45 -10.74 5.61 -10.82
CA GLY A 45 -10.85 7.01 -11.21
C GLY A 45 -10.24 8.00 -10.22
N ILE A 46 -9.32 7.59 -9.32
CA ILE A 46 -8.56 8.53 -8.50
C ILE A 46 -7.82 9.53 -9.38
N GLY A 47 -8.01 10.83 -9.10
CA GLY A 47 -7.48 11.90 -9.95
C GLY A 47 -6.01 12.21 -9.72
N GLN A 48 -5.48 12.00 -8.53
CA GLN A 48 -4.06 12.30 -8.22
C GLN A 48 -3.46 11.21 -7.35
N LEU A 49 -2.28 10.72 -7.76
CA LEU A 49 -1.52 9.71 -7.04
C LEU A 49 -0.08 10.19 -6.81
N ASP A 50 0.34 10.19 -5.56
CA ASP A 50 1.74 10.33 -5.17
C ASP A 50 2.29 8.94 -4.84
N LEU A 51 3.34 8.52 -5.53
CA LEU A 51 3.94 7.19 -5.43
C LEU A 51 5.30 7.28 -4.78
N ILE A 52 5.48 6.63 -3.63
CA ILE A 52 6.70 6.71 -2.84
C ILE A 52 7.32 5.32 -2.68
N ASP A 53 8.49 5.08 -3.29
CA ASP A 53 9.27 3.85 -3.18
C ASP A 53 10.70 4.12 -3.65
N SER A 54 11.73 3.61 -2.97
CA SER A 54 13.13 3.82 -3.32
C SER A 54 13.67 2.82 -4.33
N ASP A 55 13.00 1.68 -4.49
CA ASP A 55 13.56 0.51 -5.16
C ASP A 55 13.39 0.56 -6.68
N ALA A 56 14.25 -0.19 -7.36
CA ALA A 56 14.04 -0.62 -8.73
C ALA A 56 13.36 -2.00 -8.76
N VAL A 57 12.71 -2.29 -9.88
CA VAL A 57 12.14 -3.61 -10.15
C VAL A 57 13.26 -4.64 -10.30
N SER A 58 13.18 -5.75 -9.60
CA SER A 58 14.10 -6.88 -9.70
C SER A 58 13.39 -8.15 -10.20
N VAL A 59 14.16 -9.09 -10.75
CA VAL A 59 13.64 -10.38 -11.22
C VAL A 59 12.88 -11.11 -10.10
N SER A 60 13.39 -11.08 -8.85
CA SER A 60 12.76 -11.71 -7.69
C SER A 60 11.42 -11.07 -7.29
N ASN A 61 11.03 -9.95 -7.88
CA ASN A 61 9.72 -9.32 -7.64
C ASN A 61 8.62 -9.87 -8.56
N ILE A 62 8.97 -10.50 -9.69
CA ILE A 62 8.04 -10.92 -10.75
C ILE A 62 6.97 -11.86 -10.21
N ASN A 63 7.30 -12.70 -9.22
CA ASN A 63 6.38 -13.67 -8.68
C ASN A 63 5.17 -13.06 -7.93
N ARG A 64 5.23 -11.76 -7.53
CA ARG A 64 4.16 -11.19 -6.67
C ARG A 64 3.89 -9.70 -6.86
N GLN A 65 4.72 -8.95 -7.59
CA GLN A 65 4.52 -7.52 -7.82
C GLN A 65 3.97 -7.30 -9.22
N ILE A 66 2.77 -6.75 -9.32
CA ILE A 66 2.07 -6.54 -10.61
C ILE A 66 2.86 -5.69 -11.60
N LEU A 67 3.73 -4.80 -11.10
CA LEU A 67 4.57 -3.91 -11.90
C LEU A 67 5.83 -4.60 -12.42
N ALA A 68 6.19 -5.74 -11.81
CA ALA A 68 7.41 -6.46 -12.14
C ALA A 68 7.15 -7.44 -13.29
N THR A 69 7.74 -7.12 -14.43
CA THR A 69 7.76 -7.95 -15.63
C THR A 69 9.18 -7.93 -16.20
N HIS A 70 9.53 -8.84 -17.08
CA HIS A 70 10.85 -8.84 -17.71
C HIS A 70 11.18 -7.51 -18.40
N SER A 71 10.17 -6.81 -18.95
CA SER A 71 10.35 -5.52 -19.61
C SER A 71 10.51 -4.34 -18.65
N THR A 72 10.21 -4.51 -17.36
CA THR A 72 10.32 -3.45 -16.36
C THR A 72 11.49 -3.66 -15.39
N VAL A 73 12.17 -4.81 -15.40
CA VAL A 73 13.36 -5.06 -14.57
C VAL A 73 14.40 -3.96 -14.78
N GLY A 74 14.90 -3.41 -13.66
CA GLY A 74 15.87 -2.30 -13.64
C GLY A 74 15.24 -0.91 -13.62
N LEU A 75 13.96 -0.75 -13.94
CA LEU A 75 13.26 0.54 -13.83
C LEU A 75 12.94 0.85 -12.36
N PRO A 76 12.99 2.13 -11.94
CA PRO A 76 12.42 2.51 -10.64
C PRO A 76 10.96 2.07 -10.55
N LYS A 77 10.56 1.47 -9.41
CA LYS A 77 9.19 0.98 -9.22
C LYS A 77 8.14 2.07 -9.42
N VAL A 78 8.42 3.27 -8.93
CA VAL A 78 7.54 4.43 -9.07
C VAL A 78 7.33 4.83 -10.54
N GLU A 79 8.36 4.71 -11.40
CA GLU A 79 8.24 5.01 -12.84
C GLU A 79 7.51 3.89 -13.60
N ALA A 80 7.75 2.63 -13.26
CA ALA A 80 7.00 1.50 -13.81
C ALA A 80 5.50 1.65 -13.46
N ALA A 81 5.19 2.02 -12.22
CA ALA A 81 3.83 2.30 -11.77
C ALA A 81 3.21 3.50 -12.51
N ARG A 82 3.94 4.61 -12.61
CA ARG A 82 3.46 5.81 -13.32
C ARG A 82 3.07 5.50 -14.74
N LYS A 83 3.93 4.80 -15.51
CA LYS A 83 3.64 4.40 -16.88
C LYS A 83 2.35 3.58 -16.96
N ARG A 84 2.19 2.61 -16.08
CA ARG A 84 1.01 1.74 -16.02
C ARG A 84 -0.26 2.51 -15.63
N ILE A 85 -0.19 3.38 -14.63
CA ILE A 85 -1.33 4.21 -14.21
C ILE A 85 -1.81 5.10 -15.36
N LEU A 86 -0.89 5.77 -16.08
CA LEU A 86 -1.25 6.65 -17.18
C LEU A 86 -1.81 5.91 -18.40
N ASP A 87 -1.49 4.63 -18.58
CA ASP A 87 -2.10 3.76 -19.58
C ASP A 87 -3.52 3.33 -19.20
N ILE A 88 -3.82 3.25 -17.88
CA ILE A 88 -5.15 2.94 -17.34
C ILE A 88 -6.02 4.20 -17.25
N ASN A 89 -5.49 5.27 -16.67
CA ASN A 89 -6.16 6.54 -16.44
C ASN A 89 -5.28 7.71 -16.91
N PRO A 90 -5.34 8.06 -18.20
CA PRO A 90 -4.50 9.13 -18.78
C PRO A 90 -4.72 10.51 -18.16
N ALA A 91 -5.88 10.74 -17.50
CA ALA A 91 -6.19 12.00 -16.83
C ALA A 91 -5.61 12.08 -15.40
N CYS A 92 -5.09 10.98 -14.86
CA CYS A 92 -4.53 10.96 -13.51
C CYS A 92 -3.23 11.77 -13.43
N ILE A 93 -3.11 12.62 -12.44
CA ILE A 93 -1.85 13.33 -12.13
C ILE A 93 -1.01 12.41 -11.24
N VAL A 94 0.08 11.87 -11.79
CA VAL A 94 0.97 10.96 -11.07
C VAL A 94 2.29 11.65 -10.74
N ARG A 95 2.59 11.76 -9.44
CA ARG A 95 3.88 12.26 -8.93
C ARG A 95 4.69 11.10 -8.39
N THR A 96 5.95 11.02 -8.77
CA THR A 96 6.86 9.94 -8.38
C THR A 96 7.93 10.45 -7.44
N HIS A 97 8.17 9.73 -6.36
CA HIS A 97 9.17 10.02 -5.35
C HIS A 97 10.03 8.77 -5.14
N GLN A 98 11.18 8.72 -5.81
CA GLN A 98 12.15 7.61 -5.63
C GLN A 98 12.93 7.84 -4.32
N ILE A 99 12.28 7.60 -3.18
CA ILE A 99 12.80 7.91 -1.85
C ILE A 99 12.49 6.76 -0.91
N PHE A 100 13.47 6.37 -0.10
CA PHE A 100 13.25 5.50 1.05
C PHE A 100 12.67 6.33 2.20
N TYR A 101 11.44 5.99 2.60
CA TYR A 101 10.73 6.75 3.64
C TYR A 101 11.24 6.36 5.03
N THR A 102 11.79 7.35 5.73
CA THR A 102 12.30 7.26 7.10
C THR A 102 11.93 8.52 7.87
N PRO A 103 12.16 8.57 9.20
CA PRO A 103 11.98 9.82 9.96
C PRO A 103 12.76 11.01 9.38
N GLU A 104 13.96 10.78 8.84
CA GLU A 104 14.85 11.81 8.28
C GLU A 104 14.35 12.36 6.93
N THR A 105 13.55 11.58 6.20
CA THR A 105 12.99 11.98 4.91
C THR A 105 11.53 12.43 5.02
N ALA A 106 10.89 12.25 6.18
CA ALA A 106 9.47 12.52 6.40
C ALA A 106 9.07 13.98 6.12
N ASP A 107 9.95 14.94 6.43
CA ASP A 107 9.67 16.38 6.22
C ASP A 107 9.63 16.79 4.74
N ARG A 108 9.96 15.88 3.83
CA ARG A 108 9.81 16.11 2.38
C ARG A 108 8.37 16.01 1.90
N PHE A 109 7.46 15.54 2.75
CA PHE A 109 6.05 15.29 2.45
C PHE A 109 5.16 16.13 3.35
N ASP A 110 4.34 16.97 2.75
CA ASP A 110 3.28 17.71 3.45
C ASP A 110 2.02 16.85 3.45
N PHE A 111 1.74 16.23 4.59
CA PHE A 111 0.63 15.30 4.75
C PHE A 111 -0.73 15.98 4.64
N THR A 112 -0.82 17.30 4.86
CA THR A 112 -2.05 18.08 4.74
C THR A 112 -2.53 18.21 3.28
N GLN A 113 -1.66 17.91 2.31
CA GLN A 113 -1.96 17.96 0.89
C GLN A 113 -2.66 16.70 0.36
N TYR A 114 -2.81 15.68 1.19
CA TYR A 114 -3.41 14.40 0.81
C TYR A 114 -4.80 14.23 1.40
N ASP A 115 -5.73 13.75 0.60
CA ASP A 115 -7.06 13.34 1.06
C ASP A 115 -7.03 11.97 1.74
N TYR A 116 -6.02 11.15 1.40
CA TYR A 116 -5.82 9.83 1.99
C TYR A 116 -4.37 9.36 1.86
N ILE A 117 -3.91 8.59 2.85
CA ILE A 117 -2.58 7.97 2.87
C ILE A 117 -2.73 6.46 2.95
N VAL A 118 -1.97 5.75 2.11
CA VAL A 118 -1.84 4.29 2.15
C VAL A 118 -0.42 3.92 2.55
N ASP A 119 -0.30 3.18 3.62
CA ASP A 119 0.94 2.60 4.10
C ASP A 119 1.04 1.13 3.67
N ALA A 120 1.90 0.86 2.70
CA ALA A 120 2.25 -0.46 2.19
C ALA A 120 3.77 -0.76 2.28
N ILE A 121 4.51 0.00 3.12
CA ILE A 121 5.93 -0.28 3.40
C ILE A 121 6.08 -1.43 4.40
N ASP A 122 7.30 -1.98 4.51
CA ASP A 122 7.59 -3.14 5.36
C ASP A 122 8.39 -2.79 6.63
N THR A 123 8.92 -1.57 6.74
CA THR A 123 9.73 -1.14 7.88
C THR A 123 8.88 -0.61 9.02
N VAL A 124 9.06 -1.14 10.23
CA VAL A 124 8.31 -0.72 11.43
C VAL A 124 8.53 0.77 11.72
N THR A 125 9.77 1.26 11.64
CA THR A 125 10.12 2.66 11.92
C THR A 125 9.41 3.60 10.95
N GLY A 126 9.43 3.30 9.65
CA GLY A 126 8.73 4.09 8.64
C GLY A 126 7.22 4.08 8.84
N LYS A 127 6.61 2.90 9.13
CA LYS A 127 5.18 2.79 9.44
C LYS A 127 4.76 3.65 10.63
N LEU A 128 5.53 3.60 11.71
CA LEU A 128 5.25 4.41 12.90
C LEU A 128 5.30 5.91 12.59
N GLN A 129 6.30 6.33 11.82
CA GLN A 129 6.44 7.72 11.39
C GLN A 129 5.29 8.15 10.46
N LEU A 130 4.87 7.31 9.50
CA LEU A 130 3.72 7.59 8.63
C LEU A 130 2.44 7.81 9.43
N VAL A 131 2.15 6.90 10.35
CA VAL A 131 0.95 7.00 11.19
C VAL A 131 0.97 8.24 12.06
N GLN A 132 2.11 8.53 12.69
CA GLN A 132 2.26 9.71 13.54
C GLN A 132 2.03 11.00 12.74
N ARG A 133 2.68 11.16 11.59
CA ARG A 133 2.52 12.34 10.72
C ARG A 133 1.11 12.48 10.16
N ALA A 134 0.46 11.37 9.80
CA ALA A 134 -0.92 11.39 9.33
C ALA A 134 -1.89 11.86 10.43
N VAL A 135 -1.71 11.38 11.67
CA VAL A 135 -2.51 11.80 12.82
C VAL A 135 -2.28 13.28 13.14
N GLU A 136 -1.04 13.75 13.14
CA GLU A 136 -0.68 15.15 13.36
C GLU A 136 -1.28 16.08 12.31
N ALA A 137 -1.34 15.63 11.05
CA ALA A 137 -1.94 16.37 9.93
C ALA A 137 -3.47 16.27 9.86
N GLY A 138 -4.08 15.37 10.63
CA GLY A 138 -5.51 15.06 10.52
C GLY A 138 -5.89 14.33 9.23
N THR A 139 -4.92 13.75 8.51
CA THR A 139 -5.13 13.07 7.24
C THR A 139 -5.46 11.60 7.46
N PRO A 140 -6.55 11.06 6.87
CA PRO A 140 -6.89 9.64 6.97
C PRO A 140 -5.77 8.74 6.44
N ILE A 141 -5.51 7.66 7.17
CA ILE A 141 -4.50 6.66 6.80
C ILE A 141 -5.03 5.25 7.00
N ILE A 142 -4.66 4.35 6.09
CA ILE A 142 -4.83 2.90 6.22
C ILE A 142 -3.49 2.20 6.05
N CYS A 143 -3.22 1.22 6.91
CA CYS A 143 -1.95 0.49 6.90
C CYS A 143 -2.15 -0.99 6.57
N CYS A 144 -1.32 -1.53 5.67
CA CYS A 144 -1.21 -2.97 5.51
C CYS A 144 -0.26 -3.56 6.56
N MET A 145 -0.71 -4.64 7.20
CA MET A 145 0.16 -5.41 8.08
C MET A 145 0.93 -6.50 7.30
N GLY A 146 1.54 -7.47 7.96
CA GLY A 146 2.37 -8.47 7.32
C GLY A 146 1.59 -9.39 6.37
N THR A 147 2.07 -9.52 5.12
CA THR A 147 1.51 -10.39 4.08
C THR A 147 2.44 -11.55 3.71
N GLY A 148 3.67 -11.57 4.21
CA GLY A 148 4.62 -12.66 3.96
C GLY A 148 4.30 -13.94 4.73
N ASN A 149 4.80 -15.07 4.20
CA ASN A 149 4.66 -16.40 4.80
C ASN A 149 3.20 -16.86 4.95
N LYS A 150 2.35 -16.58 3.96
CA LYS A 150 0.92 -16.86 3.96
C LYS A 150 0.46 -17.41 2.63
N LEU A 151 -0.61 -18.22 2.68
CA LEU A 151 -1.24 -18.84 1.51
C LEU A 151 -2.75 -18.58 1.44
N ASP A 152 -3.37 -18.10 2.51
CA ASP A 152 -4.82 -17.83 2.53
C ASP A 152 -5.09 -16.34 2.29
N ALA A 153 -5.42 -15.99 1.05
CA ALA A 153 -5.83 -14.63 0.67
C ALA A 153 -7.22 -14.24 1.24
N SER A 154 -8.04 -15.22 1.64
CA SER A 154 -9.37 -14.97 2.21
C SER A 154 -9.34 -14.62 3.70
N ALA A 155 -8.22 -14.86 4.38
CA ALA A 155 -8.04 -14.58 5.80
C ALA A 155 -7.74 -13.09 6.11
N PHE A 156 -7.70 -12.22 5.08
CA PHE A 156 -7.53 -10.79 5.31
C PHE A 156 -8.81 -10.13 5.83
N GLU A 157 -8.62 -9.24 6.78
CA GLU A 157 -9.68 -8.42 7.39
C GLU A 157 -9.27 -6.95 7.45
N VAL A 158 -10.28 -6.09 7.33
CA VAL A 158 -10.19 -4.67 7.70
C VAL A 158 -10.60 -4.54 9.16
N SER A 159 -9.74 -3.94 9.97
CA SER A 159 -9.98 -3.81 11.41
C SER A 159 -9.35 -2.55 11.99
N ASP A 160 -9.72 -2.20 13.20
CA ASP A 160 -8.93 -1.32 14.04
C ASP A 160 -7.73 -2.10 14.60
N ILE A 161 -6.55 -1.47 14.65
CA ILE A 161 -5.31 -2.10 15.14
C ILE A 161 -5.46 -2.64 16.57
N SER A 162 -6.31 -2.03 17.40
CA SER A 162 -6.58 -2.47 18.77
C SER A 162 -7.24 -3.85 18.84
N LYS A 163 -7.95 -4.24 17.75
CA LYS A 163 -8.71 -5.50 17.66
C LYS A 163 -7.96 -6.61 16.89
N THR A 164 -6.77 -6.32 16.35
CA THR A 164 -6.01 -7.30 15.57
C THR A 164 -5.49 -8.45 16.43
N THR A 165 -5.44 -9.64 15.84
CA THR A 165 -4.93 -10.87 16.45
C THR A 165 -3.87 -11.51 15.54
N MET A 166 -3.18 -12.56 15.98
CA MET A 166 -2.25 -13.42 15.23
C MET A 166 -1.06 -12.74 14.53
N CYS A 167 -1.22 -11.53 13.99
CA CYS A 167 -0.18 -10.86 13.19
C CYS A 167 0.94 -10.26 14.08
N PRO A 168 2.21 -10.73 13.96
CA PRO A 168 3.33 -10.20 14.75
C PRO A 168 3.58 -8.71 14.51
N LEU A 169 3.50 -8.27 13.25
CA LEU A 169 3.70 -6.86 12.88
C LEU A 169 2.62 -5.97 13.53
N ALA A 170 1.35 -6.37 13.46
CA ALA A 170 0.26 -5.62 14.09
C ALA A 170 0.45 -5.52 15.62
N ARG A 171 0.96 -6.58 16.27
CA ARG A 171 1.28 -6.56 17.71
C ARG A 171 2.36 -5.54 18.04
N ILE A 172 3.42 -5.46 17.24
CA ILE A 172 4.50 -4.47 17.42
C ILE A 172 3.95 -3.06 17.19
N MET A 173 3.26 -2.83 16.07
CA MET A 173 2.67 -1.53 15.74
C MET A 173 1.72 -1.04 16.84
N ARG A 174 0.80 -1.88 17.30
CA ARG A 174 -0.14 -1.55 18.39
C ARG A 174 0.58 -1.12 19.67
N LYS A 175 1.62 -1.87 20.06
CA LYS A 175 2.42 -1.54 21.26
C LYS A 175 3.12 -0.20 21.12
N GLU A 176 3.78 0.02 19.99
CA GLU A 176 4.57 1.23 19.77
C GLU A 176 3.71 2.49 19.53
N LEU A 177 2.58 2.35 18.83
CA LEU A 177 1.61 3.44 18.64
C LEU A 177 0.94 3.83 19.96
N SER A 178 0.59 2.84 20.81
CA SER A 178 0.02 3.13 22.14
C SER A 178 0.94 3.98 23.01
N LYS A 179 2.27 3.76 22.96
CA LYS A 179 3.25 4.61 23.66
C LYS A 179 3.25 6.06 23.17
N ARG A 180 2.81 6.28 21.93
CA ARG A 180 2.70 7.61 21.28
C ARG A 180 1.30 8.22 21.42
N GLY A 181 0.43 7.61 22.24
CA GLY A 181 -0.95 8.07 22.44
C GLY A 181 -1.92 7.70 21.29
N ILE A 182 -1.46 6.97 20.28
CA ILE A 182 -2.27 6.56 19.12
C ILE A 182 -2.83 5.16 19.41
N ARG A 183 -4.14 5.07 19.65
CA ARG A 183 -4.81 3.82 20.03
C ARG A 183 -5.62 3.20 18.90
N HIS A 184 -5.97 3.99 17.90
CA HIS A 184 -6.83 3.62 16.79
C HIS A 184 -6.09 3.81 15.48
N LEU A 185 -6.18 2.84 14.60
CA LEU A 185 -5.62 2.88 13.24
C LEU A 185 -6.37 1.85 12.39
N LYS A 186 -6.88 2.27 11.24
CA LYS A 186 -7.47 1.37 10.25
C LYS A 186 -6.37 0.53 9.59
N VAL A 187 -6.52 -0.78 9.64
CA VAL A 187 -5.51 -1.71 9.11
C VAL A 187 -6.15 -2.82 8.29
N VAL A 188 -5.39 -3.32 7.30
CA VAL A 188 -5.64 -4.60 6.65
C VAL A 188 -4.63 -5.59 7.20
N TYR A 189 -5.10 -6.68 7.77
CA TYR A 189 -4.25 -7.73 8.35
C TYR A 189 -4.85 -9.12 8.09
N SER A 190 -4.02 -10.15 8.15
CA SER A 190 -4.49 -11.53 8.01
C SER A 190 -4.53 -12.22 9.37
N ARG A 191 -5.58 -13.04 9.59
CA ARG A 191 -5.70 -13.94 10.75
C ARG A 191 -4.96 -15.27 10.57
N GLU A 192 -4.45 -15.51 9.38
CA GLU A 192 -3.64 -16.70 9.12
C GLU A 192 -2.34 -16.67 9.94
N GLU A 193 -2.01 -17.79 10.58
CA GLU A 193 -0.71 -17.97 11.19
C GLU A 193 0.39 -18.03 10.12
N ALA A 194 1.49 -17.32 10.36
CA ALA A 194 2.57 -17.29 9.39
C ALA A 194 3.27 -18.64 9.30
N LEU A 195 3.45 -19.16 8.09
CA LEU A 195 4.21 -20.37 7.81
C LEU A 195 5.71 -20.14 8.09
N THR A 196 6.41 -21.21 8.37
CA THR A 196 7.88 -21.19 8.44
C THR A 196 8.42 -21.46 7.04
N PRO A 197 9.07 -20.44 6.38
CA PRO A 197 9.63 -20.65 5.05
C PRO A 197 10.85 -21.55 5.13
N THR A 198 11.18 -22.23 4.03
CA THR A 198 12.36 -23.07 3.88
C THR A 198 13.18 -22.63 2.67
N GLY A 199 14.49 -22.95 2.64
CA GLY A 199 15.34 -22.70 1.48
C GLY A 199 15.69 -21.21 1.24
N TRP A 200 15.67 -20.40 2.28
CA TRP A 200 15.96 -18.96 2.24
C TRP A 200 17.37 -18.61 2.77
N GLU A 201 18.08 -19.57 3.33
CA GLU A 201 19.28 -19.35 4.15
C GLU A 201 20.42 -18.73 3.33
N GLU A 202 20.66 -19.26 2.12
CA GLU A 202 21.74 -18.78 1.23
C GLU A 202 21.44 -17.34 0.74
N GLU A 203 20.20 -17.07 0.33
CA GLU A 203 19.80 -15.75 -0.14
C GLU A 203 19.79 -14.73 1.00
N ALA A 204 19.36 -15.11 2.20
CA ALA A 204 19.40 -14.26 3.38
C ALA A 204 20.85 -13.90 3.75
N ALA A 205 21.77 -14.85 3.71
CA ALA A 205 23.18 -14.61 3.96
C ALA A 205 23.77 -13.64 2.92
N ALA A 206 23.46 -13.83 1.64
CA ALA A 206 23.89 -12.94 0.56
C ALA A 206 23.38 -11.50 0.71
N LEU A 207 22.18 -11.32 1.28
CA LEU A 207 21.54 -10.00 1.50
C LEU A 207 21.82 -9.43 2.91
N GLY A 208 22.59 -10.12 3.77
CA GLY A 208 22.84 -9.71 5.15
C GLY A 208 21.58 -9.65 6.03
N LYS A 209 20.55 -10.43 5.68
CA LYS A 209 19.26 -10.48 6.38
C LYS A 209 19.20 -11.71 7.27
N ARG A 210 18.49 -11.60 8.40
CA ARG A 210 18.27 -12.73 9.31
C ARG A 210 17.28 -13.76 8.74
N GLN A 211 16.33 -13.31 7.92
CA GLN A 211 15.30 -14.13 7.30
C GLN A 211 14.71 -13.39 6.10
N ILE A 212 14.32 -14.11 5.06
CA ILE A 212 13.55 -13.60 3.93
C ILE A 212 12.17 -14.24 4.00
N PRO A 213 11.08 -13.44 4.08
CA PRO A 213 9.74 -14.00 4.07
C PRO A 213 9.40 -14.57 2.69
N GLY A 214 8.83 -15.77 2.66
CA GLY A 214 8.22 -16.32 1.48
C GLY A 214 6.99 -15.49 1.06
N SER A 215 6.67 -15.49 -0.24
CA SER A 215 5.49 -14.80 -0.75
C SER A 215 5.02 -15.42 -2.05
N VAL A 216 3.71 -15.31 -2.30
CA VAL A 216 3.01 -15.77 -3.52
C VAL A 216 2.22 -14.62 -4.12
N ALA A 217 1.83 -14.73 -5.39
CA ALA A 217 1.20 -13.62 -6.11
C ALA A 217 -0.12 -13.14 -5.49
N PHE A 218 -0.98 -14.07 -5.09
CA PHE A 218 -2.37 -13.77 -4.73
C PHE A 218 -2.54 -13.21 -3.30
N VAL A 219 -1.61 -13.47 -2.39
CA VAL A 219 -1.74 -13.00 -0.99
C VAL A 219 -1.52 -11.50 -0.86
N PRO A 220 -0.35 -10.93 -1.23
CA PRO A 220 -0.16 -9.47 -1.17
C PRO A 220 -1.07 -8.73 -2.15
N GLY A 221 -1.41 -9.36 -3.30
CA GLY A 221 -2.35 -8.79 -4.26
C GLY A 221 -3.74 -8.58 -3.67
N ALA A 222 -4.29 -9.58 -2.97
CA ALA A 222 -5.58 -9.47 -2.28
C ALA A 222 -5.56 -8.35 -1.22
N ALA A 223 -4.50 -8.29 -0.39
CA ALA A 223 -4.35 -7.23 0.60
C ALA A 223 -4.34 -5.84 -0.04
N GLY A 224 -3.63 -5.68 -1.18
CA GLY A 224 -3.58 -4.41 -1.92
C GLY A 224 -4.94 -3.99 -2.48
N LEU A 225 -5.71 -4.94 -3.03
CA LEU A 225 -7.06 -4.69 -3.52
C LEU A 225 -8.03 -4.31 -2.39
N ILE A 226 -7.92 -4.95 -1.22
CA ILE A 226 -8.72 -4.61 -0.04
C ILE A 226 -8.38 -3.19 0.45
N LEU A 227 -7.08 -2.83 0.54
CA LEU A 227 -6.65 -1.46 0.87
C LEU A 227 -7.27 -0.43 -0.05
N ALA A 228 -7.16 -0.63 -1.36
CA ALA A 228 -7.73 0.27 -2.34
C ALA A 228 -9.25 0.38 -2.20
N GLY A 229 -9.94 -0.73 -2.00
CA GLY A 229 -11.38 -0.76 -1.79
C GLY A 229 -11.82 0.07 -0.58
N GLU A 230 -11.07 0.03 0.52
CA GLU A 230 -11.35 0.85 1.71
C GLU A 230 -11.11 2.34 1.44
N VAL A 231 -10.01 2.69 0.78
CA VAL A 231 -9.74 4.09 0.37
C VAL A 231 -10.85 4.63 -0.51
N ILE A 232 -11.27 3.87 -1.53
CA ILE A 232 -12.34 4.25 -2.44
C ILE A 232 -13.65 4.46 -1.70
N LYS A 233 -14.04 3.53 -0.80
CA LYS A 233 -15.26 3.66 0.01
C LYS A 233 -15.20 4.88 0.93
N ASP A 234 -14.09 5.09 1.61
CA ASP A 234 -13.93 6.22 2.52
C ASP A 234 -13.99 7.57 1.78
N LEU A 235 -13.47 7.68 0.56
CA LEU A 235 -13.50 8.89 -0.25
C LEU A 235 -14.84 9.09 -0.96
N ALA A 236 -15.43 8.00 -1.46
CA ALA A 236 -16.68 8.05 -2.25
C ALA A 236 -17.93 8.27 -1.40
N LEU A 237 -17.96 7.74 -0.17
CA LEU A 237 -19.16 7.69 0.69
C LEU A 237 -19.13 8.70 1.85
N ARG A 238 -18.26 9.69 1.77
CA ARG A 238 -18.20 10.83 2.71
C ARG A 238 -19.34 11.81 2.53
#